data_73b0534f5270714c8806c074e2b24846
#
_entry.id   73b0534f5270714c8806c074e2b24846
#
_cell.length_a   1.000
_cell.length_b   1.000
_cell.length_c   1.000
_cell.angle_alpha   90.00
_cell.angle_beta   90.00
_cell.angle_gamma   90.00
#
_symmetry.space_group_name_H-M   'P 1'
#
loop_
_entity.id
_entity.type
_entity.pdbx_description
1 polymer ?
#
loop_
_entity_poly.entity_id
_entity_poly.type
_entity_poly.pdbx_seq_one_letter_code
_entity_poly.pdbx_strand_id
1 'polypeptide(L)'
;MICALLFFAATINYIDRQVIGLLKPALEKEFGWDARTYAAIVFSFQFAYAIGMLLSGRIIDRIGIKKGFIIFVGLWSLAAMGHGFAHLLPAFSLPWMQIDAKTGFAFVTLTGAAAGFALMRFILGLGEAGNFPASI
;
A
#
# COMPACT_ATOMS: atom_id res chain seq x y z
N MET A 1 1.27 28.53 -1.89
CA MET A 1 0.36 27.56 -2.54
C MET A 1 0.96 26.15 -2.60
N ILE A 2 2.20 25.97 -3.06
CA ILE A 2 2.86 24.64 -3.14
C ILE A 2 2.95 23.96 -1.78
N CYS A 3 3.44 24.65 -0.73
CA CYS A 3 3.53 24.08 0.62
C CYS A 3 2.19 23.58 1.17
N ALA A 4 1.08 24.27 0.87
CA ALA A 4 -0.25 23.82 1.29
C ALA A 4 -0.65 22.52 0.59
N LEU A 5 -0.37 22.40 -0.70
CA LEU A 5 -0.64 21.15 -1.44
C LEU A 5 0.20 19.98 -0.92
N LEU A 6 1.48 20.20 -0.63
CA LEU A 6 2.35 19.21 -0.04
C LEU A 6 1.90 18.80 1.37
N PHE A 7 1.45 19.77 2.17
CA PHE A 7 0.88 19.49 3.50
C PHE A 7 -0.36 18.60 3.41
N PHE A 8 -1.31 18.92 2.51
CA PHE A 8 -2.49 18.09 2.31
C PHE A 8 -2.13 16.69 1.79
N ALA A 9 -1.21 16.60 0.83
CA ALA A 9 -0.75 15.31 0.31
C ALA A 9 -0.13 14.45 1.43
N ALA A 10 0.74 15.04 2.27
CA ALA A 10 1.32 14.34 3.41
C ALA A 10 0.26 13.92 4.43
N THR A 11 -0.70 14.80 4.75
CA THR A 11 -1.78 14.49 5.69
C THR A 11 -2.64 13.32 5.22
N ILE A 12 -3.06 13.32 3.95
CA ILE A 12 -3.84 12.23 3.37
C ILE A 12 -3.01 10.93 3.38
N ASN A 13 -1.74 10.99 3.04
CA ASN A 13 -0.83 9.84 3.09
C ASN A 13 -0.78 9.19 4.47
N TYR A 14 -0.69 9.99 5.54
CA TYR A 14 -0.74 9.47 6.91
C TYR A 14 -2.10 8.89 7.28
N ILE A 15 -3.20 9.50 6.84
CA ILE A 15 -4.56 8.98 7.06
C ILE A 15 -4.72 7.62 6.39
N ASP A 16 -4.31 7.46 5.13
CA ASP A 16 -4.42 6.20 4.38
C ASP A 16 -3.67 5.04 5.06
N ARG A 17 -2.55 5.33 5.70
CA ARG A 17 -1.81 4.33 6.50
C ARG A 17 -2.59 3.88 7.73
N GLN A 18 -3.30 4.78 8.39
CA GLN A 18 -4.04 4.48 9.62
C GLN A 18 -5.40 3.82 9.36
N VAL A 19 -6.02 4.08 8.21
CA VAL A 19 -7.36 3.58 7.88
C VAL A 19 -7.47 2.06 8.02
N ILE A 20 -6.49 1.29 7.56
CA ILE A 20 -6.57 -0.17 7.66
C ILE A 20 -6.51 -0.67 9.11
N GLY A 21 -5.77 0.05 9.98
CA GLY A 21 -5.73 -0.24 11.42
C GLY A 21 -7.08 0.02 12.08
N LEU A 22 -7.75 1.11 11.72
CA LEU A 22 -9.06 1.45 12.23
C LEU A 22 -10.15 0.49 11.73
N LEU A 23 -10.03 0.03 10.49
CA LEU A 23 -10.97 -0.91 9.89
C LEU A 23 -10.72 -2.37 10.27
N LYS A 24 -9.61 -2.68 10.94
CA LYS A 24 -9.24 -4.04 11.31
C LYS A 24 -10.38 -4.84 11.94
N PRO A 25 -11.07 -4.36 13.01
CA PRO A 25 -12.14 -5.13 13.65
C PRO A 25 -13.32 -5.40 12.72
N ALA A 26 -13.64 -4.45 11.83
CA ALA A 26 -14.71 -4.59 10.87
C ALA A 26 -14.35 -5.61 9.78
N LEU A 27 -13.13 -5.54 9.24
CA LEU A 27 -12.63 -6.44 8.21
C LEU A 27 -12.47 -7.88 8.71
N GLU A 28 -11.98 -8.07 9.94
CA GLU A 28 -11.89 -9.38 10.58
C GLU A 28 -13.28 -10.00 10.77
N LYS A 29 -14.29 -9.20 11.15
CA LYS A 29 -15.66 -9.66 11.33
C LYS A 29 -16.35 -9.99 9.99
N GLU A 30 -16.14 -9.17 8.96
CA GLU A 30 -16.82 -9.30 7.67
C GLU A 30 -16.22 -10.43 6.82
N PHE A 31 -14.89 -10.52 6.78
CA PHE A 31 -14.19 -11.49 5.93
C PHE A 31 -13.65 -12.70 6.68
N GLY A 32 -13.79 -12.75 8.01
CA GLY A 32 -13.28 -13.84 8.82
C GLY A 32 -11.75 -13.96 8.81
N TRP A 33 -11.04 -12.86 8.61
CA TRP A 33 -9.58 -12.87 8.54
C TRP A 33 -8.96 -13.14 9.91
N ASP A 34 -7.95 -13.99 9.90
CA ASP A 34 -7.10 -14.20 11.06
C ASP A 34 -5.99 -13.11 11.17
N ALA A 35 -5.32 -13.07 12.31
CA ALA A 35 -4.26 -12.11 12.55
C ALA A 35 -3.08 -12.25 11.56
N ARG A 36 -2.86 -13.44 10.99
CA ARG A 36 -1.80 -13.70 10.01
C ARG A 36 -2.14 -13.09 8.66
N THR A 37 -3.37 -13.27 8.20
CA THR A 37 -3.88 -12.67 6.95
C THR A 37 -3.81 -11.15 7.03
N TYR A 38 -4.26 -10.56 8.14
CA TYR A 38 -4.14 -9.12 8.35
C TYR A 38 -2.68 -8.63 8.35
N ALA A 39 -1.79 -9.34 9.06
CA ALA A 39 -0.37 -9.01 9.09
C ALA A 39 0.26 -9.07 7.70
N ALA A 40 -0.10 -10.05 6.86
CA ALA A 40 0.39 -10.16 5.48
C ALA A 40 -0.07 -8.97 4.61
N ILE A 41 -1.32 -8.51 4.77
CA ILE A 41 -1.85 -7.33 4.07
C ILE A 41 -1.10 -6.06 4.46
N VAL A 42 -0.84 -5.86 5.76
CA VAL A 42 -0.06 -4.71 6.25
C VAL A 42 1.39 -4.79 5.79
N PHE A 43 1.99 -5.98 5.84
CA PHE A 43 3.37 -6.20 5.40
C PHE A 43 3.54 -5.91 3.91
N SER A 44 2.53 -6.22 3.08
CA SER A 44 2.59 -5.95 1.63
C SER A 44 2.81 -4.47 1.34
N PHE A 45 2.14 -3.59 2.07
CA PHE A 45 2.34 -2.15 1.98
C PHE A 45 3.76 -1.74 2.39
N GLN A 46 4.22 -2.20 3.56
CA GLN A 46 5.53 -1.82 4.09
C GLN A 46 6.67 -2.28 3.17
N PHE A 47 6.58 -3.49 2.65
CA PHE A 47 7.55 -4.05 1.72
C PHE A 47 7.59 -3.26 0.40
N ALA A 48 6.42 -2.98 -0.19
CA ALA A 48 6.31 -2.16 -1.40
C ALA A 48 6.84 -0.74 -1.18
N TYR A 49 6.52 -0.14 -0.04
CA TYR A 49 7.00 1.19 0.32
C TYR A 49 8.53 1.23 0.44
N ALA A 50 9.14 0.23 1.08
CA ALA A 50 10.60 0.14 1.19
C ALA A 50 11.28 0.05 -0.18
N ILE A 51 10.79 -0.82 -1.06
CA ILE A 51 11.27 -0.93 -2.44
C ILE A 51 11.04 0.38 -3.20
N GLY A 52 9.84 0.94 -3.10
CA GLY A 52 9.46 2.19 -3.74
C GLY A 52 10.37 3.35 -3.35
N MET A 53 10.74 3.48 -2.08
CA MET A 53 11.69 4.49 -1.60
C MET A 53 13.07 4.39 -2.25
N LEU A 54 13.56 3.18 -2.46
CA LEU A 54 14.86 2.96 -3.12
C LEU A 54 14.83 3.33 -4.61
N LEU A 55 13.69 3.13 -5.27
CA LEU A 55 13.54 3.31 -6.71
C LEU A 55 13.02 4.70 -7.09
N SER A 56 12.17 5.30 -6.26
CA SER A 56 11.48 6.56 -6.56
C SER A 56 12.42 7.72 -6.84
N GLY A 57 13.51 7.85 -6.09
CA GLY A 57 14.54 8.87 -6.34
C GLY A 57 15.08 8.78 -7.76
N ARG A 58 15.55 7.58 -8.17
CA ARG A 58 16.09 7.36 -9.52
C ARG A 58 15.05 7.60 -10.63
N ILE A 59 13.80 7.27 -10.38
CA ILE A 59 12.71 7.50 -11.33
C ILE A 59 12.48 9.00 -11.49
N ILE A 60 12.36 9.73 -10.37
CA ILE A 60 12.15 11.17 -10.34
C ILE A 60 13.31 11.92 -11.01
N ASP A 61 14.56 11.51 -10.76
CA ASP A 61 15.75 12.09 -11.38
C ASP A 61 15.73 11.97 -12.93
N ARG A 62 15.16 10.87 -13.45
CA ARG A 62 15.06 10.64 -14.90
C ARG A 62 13.91 11.36 -15.58
N ILE A 63 12.72 11.39 -14.95
CA ILE A 63 11.50 11.93 -15.57
C ILE A 63 11.17 13.35 -15.14
N GLY A 64 11.87 13.85 -14.12
CA GLY A 64 11.68 15.17 -13.52
C GLY A 64 10.60 15.16 -12.42
N ILE A 65 10.76 16.06 -11.45
CA ILE A 65 9.95 16.15 -10.22
C ILE A 65 8.45 16.26 -10.55
N LYS A 66 8.06 17.16 -11.46
CA LYS A 66 6.64 17.40 -11.78
C LYS A 66 5.94 16.16 -12.32
N LYS A 67 6.57 15.47 -13.29
CA LYS A 67 6.00 14.26 -13.88
C LYS A 67 6.02 13.11 -12.88
N GLY A 68 7.11 12.96 -12.13
CA GLY A 68 7.25 11.96 -11.09
C GLY A 68 6.15 12.10 -10.04
N PHE A 69 5.93 13.30 -9.52
CA PHE A 69 4.87 13.56 -8.55
C PHE A 69 3.48 13.19 -9.06
N ILE A 70 3.14 13.60 -10.30
CA ILE A 70 1.85 13.26 -10.93
C ILE A 70 1.66 11.74 -11.04
N ILE A 71 2.70 11.00 -11.45
CA ILE A 71 2.64 9.55 -11.61
C ILE A 71 2.44 8.87 -10.25
N PHE A 72 3.23 9.23 -9.24
CA PHE A 72 3.16 8.63 -7.92
C PHE A 72 1.84 8.93 -7.20
N VAL A 73 1.37 10.18 -7.24
CA VAL A 73 0.07 10.57 -6.68
C VAL A 73 -1.08 9.89 -7.43
N GLY A 74 -1.00 9.81 -8.76
CA GLY A 74 -1.99 9.11 -9.57
C GLY A 74 -2.06 7.62 -9.24
N LEU A 75 -0.91 6.94 -9.13
CA LEU A 75 -0.82 5.53 -8.75
C LEU A 75 -1.40 5.30 -7.34
N TRP A 76 -1.03 6.15 -6.38
CA TRP A 76 -1.55 6.12 -5.03
C TRP A 76 -3.07 6.31 -5.00
N SER A 77 -3.59 7.33 -5.69
CA SER A 77 -5.04 7.60 -5.72
C SER A 77 -5.83 6.44 -6.33
N LEU A 78 -5.34 5.85 -7.43
CA LEU A 78 -5.96 4.68 -8.06
C LEU A 78 -5.95 3.47 -7.14
N ALA A 79 -4.86 3.24 -6.43
CA ALA A 79 -4.77 2.14 -5.46
C ALA A 79 -5.72 2.36 -4.27
N ALA A 80 -5.84 3.58 -3.76
CA ALA A 80 -6.78 3.92 -2.69
C ALA A 80 -8.23 3.65 -3.12
N MET A 81 -8.62 4.09 -4.32
CA MET A 81 -9.94 3.79 -4.89
C MET A 81 -10.13 2.28 -5.11
N GLY A 82 -9.09 1.58 -5.54
CA GLY A 82 -9.10 0.14 -5.79
C GLY A 82 -9.42 -0.70 -4.55
N HIS A 83 -9.16 -0.20 -3.33
CA HIS A 83 -9.55 -0.90 -2.10
C HIS A 83 -11.06 -1.10 -1.98
N GLY A 84 -11.87 -0.15 -2.46
CA GLY A 84 -13.33 -0.29 -2.49
C GLY A 84 -13.82 -1.42 -3.39
N PHE A 85 -13.03 -1.80 -4.39
CA PHE A 85 -13.35 -2.86 -5.35
C PHE A 85 -12.56 -4.16 -5.10
N ALA A 86 -11.69 -4.19 -4.09
CA ALA A 86 -10.83 -5.34 -3.81
C ALA A 86 -11.64 -6.64 -3.52
N HIS A 87 -12.85 -6.52 -2.97
CA HIS A 87 -13.73 -7.64 -2.69
C HIS A 87 -14.40 -8.23 -3.96
N LEU A 88 -14.44 -7.46 -5.07
CA LEU A 88 -15.00 -7.90 -6.34
C LEU A 88 -13.98 -8.66 -7.20
N LEU A 89 -12.72 -8.64 -6.85
CA LEU A 89 -11.69 -9.37 -7.59
C LEU A 89 -11.98 -10.87 -7.52
N PRO A 90 -11.85 -11.60 -8.64
CA PRO A 90 -12.06 -13.04 -8.66
C PRO A 90 -11.13 -13.71 -7.64
N ALA A 91 -11.59 -14.81 -7.06
CA ALA A 91 -10.82 -15.56 -6.08
C ALA A 91 -9.54 -16.10 -6.76
N PHE A 92 -8.43 -15.39 -6.57
CA PHE A 92 -7.10 -15.86 -6.94
C PHE A 92 -6.28 -16.03 -5.67
N SER A 93 -5.37 -16.99 -5.69
CA SER A 93 -4.48 -17.26 -4.57
C SER A 93 -3.13 -16.61 -4.83
N LEU A 94 -2.67 -15.80 -3.89
CA LEU A 94 -1.33 -15.22 -3.91
C LEU A 94 -0.51 -15.87 -2.79
N PRO A 95 0.60 -16.55 -3.10
CA PRO A 95 1.58 -16.88 -2.11
C PRO A 95 2.27 -15.57 -1.68
N TRP A 96 2.10 -15.20 -0.42
CA TRP A 96 2.66 -13.98 0.10
C TRP A 96 3.65 -14.26 1.21
N MET A 97 4.77 -13.54 1.19
CA MET A 97 5.79 -13.62 2.23
C MET A 97 5.43 -12.67 3.38
N GLN A 98 5.53 -13.16 4.61
CA GLN A 98 5.41 -12.33 5.80
C GLN A 98 6.55 -12.63 6.78
N ILE A 99 6.79 -11.71 7.71
CA ILE A 99 7.76 -11.92 8.79
C ILE A 99 7.04 -12.63 9.93
N ASP A 100 7.54 -13.83 10.28
CA ASP A 100 7.10 -14.59 11.45
C ASP A 100 8.14 -14.42 12.57
N ALA A 101 7.68 -14.15 13.79
CA ALA A 101 8.55 -13.95 14.94
C ALA A 101 9.36 -15.20 15.35
N LYS A 102 8.93 -16.40 14.93
CA LYS A 102 9.58 -17.67 15.28
C LYS A 102 10.52 -18.18 14.20
N THR A 103 10.17 -18.02 12.93
CA THR A 103 10.88 -18.62 11.79
C THR A 103 11.59 -17.59 10.90
N GLY A 104 11.42 -16.29 11.18
CA GLY A 104 11.95 -15.20 10.38
C GLY A 104 11.09 -14.89 9.16
N PHE A 105 10.83 -15.87 8.29
CA PHE A 105 9.96 -15.72 7.13
C PHE A 105 8.98 -16.88 7.02
N ALA A 106 7.71 -16.55 6.78
CA ALA A 106 6.67 -17.54 6.52
C ALA A 106 5.93 -17.16 5.22
N PHE A 107 5.48 -18.19 4.49
CA PHE A 107 4.59 -17.98 3.34
C PHE A 107 3.15 -18.19 3.78
N VAL A 108 2.30 -17.22 3.47
CA VAL A 108 0.85 -17.29 3.67
C VAL A 108 0.18 -17.21 2.32
N THR A 109 -0.76 -18.11 2.06
CA THR A 109 -1.58 -18.05 0.85
C THR A 109 -2.77 -17.15 1.10
N LEU A 110 -2.79 -15.99 0.45
CA LEU A 110 -3.92 -15.06 0.48
C LEU A 110 -4.91 -15.43 -0.61
N THR A 111 -6.19 -15.51 -0.27
CA THR A 111 -7.25 -15.86 -1.20
C THR A 111 -8.36 -14.81 -1.23
N GLY A 112 -9.04 -14.69 -2.37
CA GLY A 112 -10.21 -13.81 -2.52
C GLY A 112 -9.92 -12.35 -2.14
N ALA A 113 -10.77 -11.78 -1.28
CA ALA A 113 -10.66 -10.39 -0.86
C ALA A 113 -9.31 -10.06 -0.20
N ALA A 114 -8.73 -10.98 0.58
CA ALA A 114 -7.44 -10.76 1.22
C ALA A 114 -6.32 -10.55 0.19
N ALA A 115 -6.31 -11.32 -0.90
CA ALA A 115 -5.35 -11.15 -1.98
C ALA A 115 -5.56 -9.81 -2.70
N GLY A 116 -6.81 -9.41 -2.93
CA GLY A 116 -7.17 -8.11 -3.49
C GLY A 116 -6.69 -6.96 -2.63
N PHE A 117 -6.94 -7.01 -1.33
CA PHE A 117 -6.46 -5.99 -0.38
C PHE A 117 -4.93 -5.94 -0.31
N ALA A 118 -4.25 -7.08 -0.29
CA ALA A 118 -2.78 -7.12 -0.28
C ALA A 118 -2.20 -6.50 -1.56
N LEU A 119 -2.78 -6.78 -2.72
CA LEU A 119 -2.37 -6.21 -3.99
C LEU A 119 -2.56 -4.68 -4.02
N MET A 120 -3.74 -4.20 -3.60
CA MET A 120 -4.01 -2.75 -3.55
C MET A 120 -3.08 -2.06 -2.54
N ARG A 121 -2.80 -2.68 -1.40
CA ARG A 121 -1.82 -2.18 -0.42
C ARG A 121 -0.40 -2.14 -0.97
N PHE A 122 -0.02 -3.12 -1.76
CA PHE A 122 1.28 -3.13 -2.43
C PHE A 122 1.40 -1.96 -3.42
N ILE A 123 0.41 -1.75 -4.28
CA ILE A 123 0.40 -0.64 -5.24
C ILE A 123 0.36 0.71 -4.51
N LEU A 124 -0.43 0.81 -3.44
CA LEU A 124 -0.50 1.99 -2.58
C LEU A 124 0.88 2.34 -2.00
N GLY A 125 1.59 1.35 -1.45
CA GLY A 125 2.93 1.53 -0.90
C GLY A 125 3.94 2.04 -1.94
N LEU A 126 3.91 1.51 -3.16
CA LEU A 126 4.74 2.01 -4.26
C LEU A 126 4.40 3.46 -4.63
N GLY A 127 3.12 3.81 -4.70
CA GLY A 127 2.67 5.16 -5.02
C GLY A 127 3.05 6.18 -3.95
N GLU A 128 2.84 5.84 -2.68
CA GLU A 128 3.18 6.71 -1.55
C GLU A 128 4.69 6.94 -1.41
N ALA A 129 5.51 5.95 -1.75
CA ALA A 129 6.96 6.04 -1.64
C ALA A 129 7.57 7.18 -2.47
N GLY A 130 6.93 7.57 -3.58
CA GLY A 130 7.38 8.68 -4.41
C GLY A 130 7.06 10.07 -3.86
N ASN A 131 6.17 10.17 -2.86
CA ASN A 131 5.74 11.46 -2.33
C ASN A 131 6.89 12.23 -1.65
N PHE A 132 7.71 11.56 -0.85
CA PHE A 132 8.83 12.20 -0.15
C PHE A 132 9.94 12.70 -1.08
N PRO A 133 10.53 11.88 -1.97
CA PRO A 133 11.56 12.35 -2.89
C PRO A 133 11.06 13.41 -3.88
N ALA A 134 9.77 13.41 -4.20
CA ALA A 134 9.19 14.40 -5.10
C ALA A 134 8.85 15.74 -4.41
N SER A 135 8.85 15.79 -3.08
CA SER A 135 8.54 16.99 -2.29
C SER A 135 9.77 17.78 -1.84
N ILE A 136 10.97 17.23 -2.04
CA ILE A 136 12.27 17.88 -1.77
C ILE A 136 12.76 18.59 -3.03
#